data_b0be0aceaccb3023fb14193bf69a576e
#
_entry.id   b0be0aceaccb3023fb14193bf69a576e
#
_cell.length_a   1.000
_cell.length_b   1.000
_cell.length_c   1.000
_cell.angle_alpha   90.00
_cell.angle_beta   90.00
_cell.angle_gamma   90.00
#
_symmetry.space_group_name_H-M   'P 1'
#
loop_
_entity.id
_entity.type
_entity.pdbx_description
1 polymer ?
#
loop_
_entity_poly.entity_id
_entity_poly.type
_entity_poly.pdbx_seq_one_letter_code
_entity_poly.pdbx_strand_id
1 'polypeptide(L)'
;MCCLISTSSAIISAKKNKSQSVLNPKYENRTSKKPKRTNSSNEKRKGEQSVQPILSYLIDVDTLRTLIRKKAIRVVDVRRTEEYYQEHIEGAVSIPLASVLEAESPEKVIAIMQGAGIGDHIPVAVYDDTFGALAARVAWTFQYVGHANTSLLEVTFSQWKNHGLETEKKINNFPLTHHTLNLNRDIYADAEYVERTQRLENNFLLDSRERLNFLTEHIPGATNLPYTMLGTQESILRTTSELKRFLENRRINSESEVVAYCGSVGTLSGLAYYALKMAGVKNVRLYSKSFKDWKRLGKPVDEFSDANYWDLSAE
;
A
#
# COMPACT_ATOMS: atom_id res chain seq x y z
N MET A 1 -19.85 23.34 -50.40
CA MET A 1 -18.78 24.14 -50.99
C MET A 1 -17.47 23.56 -50.52
N CYS A 2 -16.74 22.94 -51.44
CA CYS A 2 -15.42 22.32 -51.27
C CYS A 2 -14.34 23.32 -50.94
N CYS A 3 -13.34 22.89 -50.15
CA CYS A 3 -11.94 23.10 -50.49
C CYS A 3 -11.04 22.13 -49.76
N LEU A 4 -10.51 21.22 -50.55
CA LEU A 4 -9.33 20.38 -50.28
C LEU A 4 -8.03 21.22 -50.52
N ILE A 5 -6.97 20.96 -49.80
CA ILE A 5 -5.53 21.05 -50.19
C ILE A 5 -4.77 20.33 -49.07
N SER A 6 -4.17 19.17 -49.26
CA SER A 6 -2.98 18.71 -49.97
C SER A 6 -1.72 18.69 -49.10
N THR A 7 -1.33 17.51 -48.73
CA THR A 7 -0.02 16.79 -48.63
C THR A 7 1.29 17.58 -48.64
N SER A 8 2.20 17.23 -47.72
CA SER A 8 3.60 17.03 -48.04
C SER A 8 4.32 16.10 -47.06
N SER A 9 4.79 14.99 -47.62
CA SER A 9 5.72 14.04 -47.04
C SER A 9 7.15 14.61 -47.06
N ALA A 10 7.89 14.39 -46.00
CA ALA A 10 9.36 14.53 -46.07
C ALA A 10 9.99 13.28 -45.43
N ILE A 11 10.56 12.47 -46.29
CA ILE A 11 11.46 11.34 -46.04
C ILE A 11 12.84 11.95 -45.76
N ILE A 12 13.47 11.58 -44.66
CA ILE A 12 14.93 11.74 -44.50
C ILE A 12 15.55 10.42 -44.06
N SER A 13 16.44 10.01 -44.88
CA SER A 13 17.28 8.86 -45.05
C SER A 13 18.18 8.54 -43.85
N ALA A 14 18.42 7.24 -43.68
CA ALA A 14 19.37 6.60 -42.81
C ALA A 14 20.83 6.93 -43.17
N LYS A 15 21.68 7.08 -42.16
CA LYS A 15 23.13 6.85 -42.29
C LYS A 15 23.59 5.82 -41.26
N LYS A 16 24.02 4.68 -41.79
CA LYS A 16 24.84 3.65 -41.11
C LYS A 16 26.26 4.22 -40.92
N ASN A 17 26.80 4.08 -39.72
CA ASN A 17 28.24 4.09 -39.51
C ASN A 17 28.68 2.79 -38.85
N LYS A 18 29.54 2.08 -39.61
CA LYS A 18 30.38 0.95 -39.17
C LYS A 18 31.70 1.53 -38.64
N SER A 19 32.19 0.98 -37.55
CA SER A 19 33.64 0.86 -37.24
C SER A 19 33.77 -0.19 -36.16
N GLN A 20 34.27 -1.28 -36.46
CA GLN A 20 35.68 -1.77 -36.53
C GLN A 20 36.13 -2.37 -35.19
N SER A 21 36.32 -3.67 -35.29
CA SER A 21 36.96 -4.62 -34.39
C SER A 21 38.45 -4.27 -34.17
N VAL A 22 38.90 -4.40 -32.94
CA VAL A 22 40.34 -4.55 -32.65
C VAL A 22 40.54 -5.84 -31.88
N LEU A 23 41.31 -6.73 -32.50
CA LEU A 23 41.80 -8.01 -31.99
C LEU A 23 43.17 -7.80 -31.32
N ASN A 24 43.42 -8.61 -30.28
CA ASN A 24 44.65 -9.32 -29.93
C ASN A 24 45.47 -8.85 -28.73
N PRO A 25 46.38 -9.67 -28.20
CA PRO A 25 46.60 -11.13 -28.35
C PRO A 25 46.93 -11.91 -27.05
N LYS A 26 46.83 -13.25 -27.19
CA LYS A 26 47.60 -14.35 -26.60
C LYS A 26 48.33 -14.17 -25.25
N TYR A 27 48.06 -15.07 -24.30
CA TYR A 27 49.13 -15.70 -23.50
C TYR A 27 48.90 -17.20 -23.35
N GLU A 28 50.03 -17.91 -23.42
CA GLU A 28 50.21 -19.33 -23.62
C GLU A 28 49.94 -20.23 -22.40
N ASN A 29 49.72 -21.48 -22.74
CA ASN A 29 49.73 -22.70 -21.93
C ASN A 29 50.78 -22.76 -20.81
N ARG A 30 50.38 -23.17 -19.62
CA ARG A 30 51.20 -23.99 -18.73
C ARG A 30 50.40 -25.13 -18.12
N THR A 31 50.75 -26.33 -18.54
CA THR A 31 50.43 -27.60 -17.93
C THR A 31 51.03 -27.73 -16.53
N SER A 32 50.28 -28.17 -15.53
CA SER A 32 50.73 -29.30 -14.69
C SER A 32 49.82 -29.60 -13.48
N LYS A 33 49.57 -30.89 -13.31
CA LYS A 33 49.37 -31.68 -12.08
C LYS A 33 48.04 -31.57 -11.35
N LYS A 34 47.21 -32.65 -11.51
CA LYS A 34 46.17 -33.08 -10.59
C LYS A 34 46.73 -33.38 -9.20
N PRO A 35 46.11 -32.93 -8.14
CA PRO A 35 46.19 -33.59 -6.83
C PRO A 35 44.97 -34.48 -6.60
N LYS A 36 45.22 -35.51 -5.83
CA LYS A 36 44.39 -36.64 -5.46
C LYS A 36 43.10 -36.24 -4.75
N ARG A 37 42.01 -36.97 -5.05
CA ARG A 37 40.80 -37.07 -4.25
C ARG A 37 41.13 -37.47 -2.81
N THR A 38 40.77 -36.65 -1.86
CA THR A 38 40.51 -37.08 -0.48
C THR A 38 39.04 -36.87 -0.24
N ASN A 39 38.32 -37.93 0.01
CA ASN A 39 36.96 -37.92 0.55
C ASN A 39 37.04 -37.32 1.98
N SER A 40 36.34 -36.22 2.21
CA SER A 40 35.86 -35.91 3.53
C SER A 40 34.39 -35.44 3.41
N SER A 41 33.59 -36.27 3.96
CA SER A 41 32.16 -36.16 4.15
C SER A 41 31.83 -35.03 5.09
N ASN A 42 30.60 -34.45 4.92
CA ASN A 42 29.89 -33.61 5.87
C ASN A 42 30.31 -32.15 6.01
N GLU A 43 30.10 -31.35 4.98
CA GLU A 43 29.70 -29.98 5.19
C GLU A 43 28.17 -29.91 5.19
N LYS A 44 27.63 -29.71 6.37
CA LYS A 44 26.21 -29.30 6.60
C LYS A 44 25.96 -28.07 5.74
N ARG A 45 25.07 -28.21 4.76
CA ARG A 45 24.47 -27.06 4.06
C ARG A 45 23.90 -26.13 5.13
N LYS A 46 24.62 -25.04 5.44
CA LYS A 46 24.03 -23.88 6.08
C LYS A 46 22.91 -23.42 5.15
N GLY A 47 21.68 -23.46 5.65
CA GLY A 47 20.54 -23.03 4.87
C GLY A 47 20.80 -21.61 4.38
N GLU A 48 20.76 -21.41 3.07
CA GLU A 48 20.57 -20.11 2.47
C GLU A 48 19.27 -19.56 3.06
N GLN A 49 19.40 -18.60 3.95
CA GLN A 49 18.26 -17.78 4.33
C GLN A 49 17.86 -17.04 3.06
N SER A 50 16.78 -17.50 2.42
CA SER A 50 16.20 -16.81 1.29
C SER A 50 15.84 -15.38 1.76
N VAL A 51 16.52 -14.38 1.20
CA VAL A 51 16.19 -12.98 1.45
C VAL A 51 14.77 -12.79 0.93
N GLN A 52 13.84 -12.53 1.86
CA GLN A 52 12.45 -12.28 1.50
C GLN A 52 12.34 -10.95 0.75
N PRO A 53 11.48 -10.86 -0.28
CA PRO A 53 11.29 -9.63 -1.03
C PRO A 53 10.74 -8.52 -0.12
N ILE A 54 11.29 -7.31 -0.24
CA ILE A 54 10.69 -6.11 0.36
C ILE A 54 9.65 -5.61 -0.62
N LEU A 55 8.40 -5.54 -0.18
CA LEU A 55 7.28 -5.10 -0.99
C LEU A 55 7.19 -3.56 -1.03
N SER A 56 6.67 -3.03 -2.14
CA SER A 56 6.18 -1.65 -2.21
C SER A 56 4.86 -1.50 -1.44
N TYR A 57 4.38 -0.28 -1.24
CA TYR A 57 3.09 -0.03 -0.58
C TYR A 57 1.89 -0.62 -1.34
N LEU A 58 2.01 -0.76 -2.66
CA LEU A 58 1.05 -1.38 -3.54
C LEU A 58 1.73 -2.52 -4.31
N ILE A 59 1.12 -3.70 -4.37
CA ILE A 59 1.59 -4.84 -5.13
C ILE A 59 0.68 -5.09 -6.32
N ASP A 60 1.28 -5.24 -7.50
CA ASP A 60 0.56 -5.57 -8.72
C ASP A 60 0.15 -7.05 -8.78
N VAL A 61 -0.82 -7.34 -9.65
CA VAL A 61 -1.39 -8.68 -9.83
C VAL A 61 -0.33 -9.72 -10.20
N ASP A 62 0.56 -9.42 -11.15
CA ASP A 62 1.53 -10.40 -11.66
C ASP A 62 2.61 -10.73 -10.63
N THR A 63 3.07 -9.72 -9.91
CA THR A 63 3.99 -9.88 -8.77
C THR A 63 3.34 -10.74 -7.68
N LEU A 64 2.09 -10.43 -7.30
CA LEU A 64 1.37 -11.22 -6.29
C LEU A 64 1.23 -12.68 -6.71
N ARG A 65 0.76 -12.97 -7.92
CA ARG A 65 0.64 -14.32 -8.46
C ARG A 65 1.97 -15.09 -8.44
N THR A 66 3.05 -14.39 -8.81
CA THR A 66 4.40 -14.99 -8.76
C THR A 66 4.80 -15.37 -7.34
N LEU A 67 4.52 -14.52 -6.35
CA LEU A 67 4.84 -14.79 -4.95
C LEU A 67 3.93 -15.88 -4.34
N ILE A 68 2.66 -15.94 -4.71
CA ILE A 68 1.74 -17.03 -4.32
C ILE A 68 2.29 -18.37 -4.80
N ARG A 69 2.63 -18.50 -6.08
CA ARG A 69 3.19 -19.75 -6.66
C ARG A 69 4.49 -20.19 -5.97
N LYS A 70 5.30 -19.23 -5.55
CA LYS A 70 6.55 -19.49 -4.80
C LYS A 70 6.32 -19.74 -3.30
N LYS A 71 5.08 -19.60 -2.81
CA LYS A 71 4.73 -19.62 -1.36
C LYS A 71 5.56 -18.64 -0.53
N ALA A 72 5.90 -17.49 -1.12
CA ALA A 72 6.79 -16.49 -0.55
C ALA A 72 6.05 -15.27 0.02
N ILE A 73 4.73 -15.32 0.13
CA ILE A 73 3.88 -14.25 0.63
C ILE A 73 2.68 -14.83 1.37
N ARG A 74 2.15 -14.10 2.35
CA ARG A 74 0.84 -14.34 2.94
C ARG A 74 -0.17 -13.37 2.32
N VAL A 75 -1.25 -13.91 1.75
CA VAL A 75 -2.37 -13.12 1.24
C VAL A 75 -3.45 -13.06 2.31
N VAL A 76 -3.95 -11.88 2.62
CA VAL A 76 -4.95 -11.64 3.66
C VAL A 76 -6.21 -11.05 3.06
N ASP A 77 -7.32 -11.76 3.22
CA ASP A 77 -8.67 -11.32 2.89
C ASP A 77 -9.28 -10.64 4.13
N VAL A 78 -9.62 -9.36 4.01
CA VAL A 78 -10.19 -8.59 5.13
C VAL A 78 -11.69 -8.34 5.01
N ARG A 79 -12.34 -8.95 4.00
CA ARG A 79 -13.78 -8.96 3.83
C ARG A 79 -14.45 -9.74 4.97
N ARG A 80 -15.75 -9.80 4.95
CA ARG A 80 -16.50 -10.62 5.93
C ARG A 80 -16.13 -12.11 5.76
N THR A 81 -16.16 -12.82 6.87
CA THR A 81 -15.84 -14.27 6.89
C THR A 81 -16.72 -15.07 5.92
N GLU A 82 -18.00 -14.70 5.79
CA GLU A 82 -18.95 -15.35 4.87
C GLU A 82 -18.54 -15.17 3.40
N GLU A 83 -18.02 -13.98 3.04
CA GLU A 83 -17.54 -13.70 1.69
C GLU A 83 -16.27 -14.50 1.36
N TYR A 84 -15.35 -14.62 2.32
CA TYR A 84 -14.19 -15.48 2.20
C TYR A 84 -14.56 -16.95 1.98
N TYR A 85 -15.54 -17.48 2.72
CA TYR A 85 -16.00 -18.87 2.55
C TYR A 85 -16.69 -19.11 1.21
N GLN A 86 -17.31 -18.10 0.63
CA GLN A 86 -17.89 -18.20 -0.70
C GLN A 86 -16.83 -18.33 -1.78
N GLU A 87 -15.84 -17.46 -1.77
CA GLU A 87 -14.72 -17.44 -2.72
C GLU A 87 -13.67 -16.42 -2.30
N HIS A 88 -12.40 -16.74 -2.46
CA HIS A 88 -11.27 -15.88 -2.15
C HIS A 88 -10.07 -16.14 -3.08
N ILE A 89 -9.06 -15.27 -3.06
CA ILE A 89 -7.81 -15.45 -3.82
C ILE A 89 -7.11 -16.71 -3.33
N GLU A 90 -6.60 -17.53 -4.24
CA GLU A 90 -5.88 -18.78 -3.92
C GLU A 90 -4.80 -18.55 -2.86
N GLY A 91 -4.79 -19.36 -1.82
CA GLY A 91 -3.82 -19.28 -0.71
C GLY A 91 -4.07 -18.15 0.30
N ALA A 92 -5.15 -17.39 0.17
CA ALA A 92 -5.47 -16.34 1.14
C ALA A 92 -5.95 -16.91 2.48
N VAL A 93 -5.72 -16.14 3.55
CA VAL A 93 -6.32 -16.37 4.88
C VAL A 93 -7.32 -15.27 5.19
N SER A 94 -8.35 -15.59 5.96
CA SER A 94 -9.33 -14.62 6.43
C SER A 94 -8.85 -13.92 7.71
N ILE A 95 -8.72 -12.60 7.66
CA ILE A 95 -8.57 -11.72 8.82
C ILE A 95 -9.53 -10.53 8.61
N PRO A 96 -10.82 -10.69 8.93
CA PRO A 96 -11.79 -9.63 8.75
C PRO A 96 -11.40 -8.35 9.48
N LEU A 97 -11.66 -7.19 8.87
CA LEU A 97 -11.43 -5.89 9.52
C LEU A 97 -12.06 -5.84 10.93
N ALA A 98 -13.25 -6.40 11.10
CA ALA A 98 -13.94 -6.43 12.39
C ALA A 98 -13.06 -7.06 13.49
N SER A 99 -12.43 -8.21 13.23
CA SER A 99 -11.56 -8.89 14.19
C SER A 99 -10.36 -8.03 14.61
N VAL A 100 -9.83 -7.22 13.69
CA VAL A 100 -8.71 -6.29 13.96
C VAL A 100 -9.19 -5.08 14.78
N LEU A 101 -10.40 -4.57 14.51
CA LEU A 101 -10.97 -3.45 15.25
C LEU A 101 -11.43 -3.84 16.67
N GLU A 102 -11.85 -5.09 16.86
CA GLU A 102 -12.27 -5.67 18.14
C GLU A 102 -11.06 -6.11 18.99
N ALA A 103 -9.88 -6.20 18.42
CA ALA A 103 -8.66 -6.47 19.15
C ALA A 103 -8.37 -5.33 20.14
N GLU A 104 -8.51 -5.59 21.43
CA GLU A 104 -8.43 -4.59 22.50
C GLU A 104 -7.00 -4.10 22.75
N SER A 105 -5.99 -4.82 22.22
CA SER A 105 -4.59 -4.46 22.42
C SER A 105 -3.71 -4.87 21.21
N PRO A 106 -2.53 -4.26 21.04
CA PRO A 106 -1.57 -4.66 20.03
C PRO A 106 -1.17 -6.14 20.10
N GLU A 107 -1.08 -6.71 21.30
CA GLU A 107 -0.75 -8.13 21.53
C GLU A 107 -1.83 -9.05 20.93
N LYS A 108 -3.10 -8.67 21.03
CA LYS A 108 -4.19 -9.42 20.40
C LYS A 108 -4.13 -9.37 18.88
N VAL A 109 -3.71 -8.23 18.30
CA VAL A 109 -3.46 -8.14 16.85
C VAL A 109 -2.31 -9.08 16.44
N ILE A 110 -1.21 -9.10 17.20
CA ILE A 110 -0.11 -10.04 16.97
C ILE A 110 -0.59 -11.50 17.05
N ALA A 111 -1.41 -11.85 18.03
CA ALA A 111 -1.96 -13.20 18.16
C ALA A 111 -2.80 -13.61 16.93
N ILE A 112 -3.61 -12.70 16.38
CA ILE A 112 -4.36 -12.90 15.12
C ILE A 112 -3.39 -13.18 13.97
N MET A 113 -2.34 -12.38 13.83
CA MET A 113 -1.33 -12.53 12.78
C MET A 113 -0.59 -13.86 12.89
N GLN A 114 -0.15 -14.22 14.09
CA GLN A 114 0.52 -15.49 14.37
C GLN A 114 -0.36 -16.70 14.00
N GLY A 115 -1.64 -16.65 14.35
CA GLY A 115 -2.63 -17.67 14.01
C GLY A 115 -2.87 -17.81 12.50
N ALA A 116 -2.72 -16.74 11.76
CA ALA A 116 -2.78 -16.70 10.29
C ALA A 116 -1.46 -17.09 9.60
N GLY A 117 -0.45 -17.52 10.36
CA GLY A 117 0.86 -17.87 9.83
C GLY A 117 1.66 -16.66 9.34
N ILE A 118 1.47 -15.49 9.94
CA ILE A 118 2.23 -14.27 9.65
C ILE A 118 3.29 -14.12 10.73
N GLY A 119 4.53 -14.44 10.39
CA GLY A 119 5.71 -14.24 11.24
C GLY A 119 6.50 -13.00 10.85
N ASP A 120 7.53 -12.64 11.63
CA ASP A 120 8.31 -11.40 11.48
C ASP A 120 8.79 -11.08 10.05
N HIS A 121 9.08 -12.11 9.26
CA HIS A 121 9.75 -11.94 7.96
C HIS A 121 8.87 -12.30 6.76
N ILE A 122 7.63 -12.73 6.97
CA ILE A 122 6.75 -13.16 5.88
C ILE A 122 6.11 -11.93 5.24
N PRO A 123 6.36 -11.61 3.96
CA PRO A 123 5.68 -10.53 3.27
C PRO A 123 4.16 -10.74 3.27
N VAL A 124 3.40 -9.67 3.39
CA VAL A 124 1.93 -9.71 3.44
C VAL A 124 1.33 -8.84 2.34
N ALA A 125 0.40 -9.41 1.57
CA ALA A 125 -0.50 -8.65 0.70
C ALA A 125 -1.91 -8.68 1.28
N VAL A 126 -2.55 -7.52 1.38
CA VAL A 126 -3.90 -7.36 1.95
C VAL A 126 -4.85 -6.90 0.86
N TYR A 127 -6.03 -7.50 0.78
CA TYR A 127 -7.06 -7.10 -0.18
C TYR A 127 -8.46 -7.08 0.42
N ASP A 128 -9.34 -6.32 -0.22
CA ASP A 128 -10.76 -6.26 0.08
C ASP A 128 -11.59 -6.22 -1.22
N ASP A 129 -12.87 -5.92 -1.10
CA ASP A 129 -13.77 -5.63 -2.22
C ASP A 129 -14.45 -4.25 -2.08
N THR A 130 -13.81 -3.35 -1.31
CA THR A 130 -14.29 -1.99 -1.01
C THR A 130 -13.18 -0.98 -1.34
N PHE A 131 -12.84 -0.85 -2.60
CA PHE A 131 -11.82 0.07 -3.16
C PHE A 131 -10.52 0.17 -2.33
N GLY A 132 -10.13 -0.88 -1.59
CA GLY A 132 -8.90 -0.93 -0.80
C GLY A 132 -8.98 -0.28 0.59
N ALA A 133 -10.10 0.28 1.01
CA ALA A 133 -10.19 1.03 2.26
C ALA A 133 -10.11 0.12 3.50
N LEU A 134 -10.76 -1.05 3.47
CA LEU A 134 -10.69 -2.02 4.57
C LEU A 134 -9.28 -2.63 4.64
N ALA A 135 -8.74 -3.00 3.49
CA ALA A 135 -7.38 -3.52 3.34
C ALA A 135 -6.34 -2.53 3.90
N ALA A 136 -6.46 -1.26 3.56
CA ALA A 136 -5.56 -0.22 4.02
C ALA A 136 -5.57 -0.06 5.54
N ARG A 137 -6.74 -0.16 6.18
CA ARG A 137 -6.85 -0.06 7.65
C ARG A 137 -6.20 -1.25 8.35
N VAL A 138 -6.39 -2.47 7.84
CA VAL A 138 -5.73 -3.68 8.39
C VAL A 138 -4.23 -3.63 8.15
N ALA A 139 -3.80 -3.36 6.93
CA ALA A 139 -2.39 -3.27 6.55
C ALA A 139 -1.64 -2.21 7.38
N TRP A 140 -2.25 -1.03 7.59
CA TRP A 140 -1.70 -0.02 8.49
C TRP A 140 -1.58 -0.54 9.93
N THR A 141 -2.57 -1.31 10.42
CA THR A 141 -2.50 -1.88 11.77
C THR A 141 -1.33 -2.85 11.90
N PHE A 142 -1.08 -3.67 10.88
CA PHE A 142 0.07 -4.58 10.85
C PHE A 142 1.39 -3.79 10.89
N GLN A 143 1.51 -2.70 10.11
CA GLN A 143 2.67 -1.82 10.18
C GLN A 143 2.81 -1.15 11.56
N TYR A 144 1.69 -0.78 12.19
CA TYR A 144 1.70 -0.16 13.51
C TYR A 144 2.22 -1.13 14.60
N VAL A 145 1.85 -2.41 14.55
CA VAL A 145 2.35 -3.43 15.49
C VAL A 145 3.74 -3.97 15.14
N GLY A 146 4.37 -3.45 14.07
CA GLY A 146 5.77 -3.74 13.73
C GLY A 146 5.98 -4.57 12.46
N HIS A 147 4.93 -4.96 11.73
CA HIS A 147 5.06 -5.73 10.50
C HIS A 147 5.19 -4.81 9.27
N ALA A 148 6.40 -4.31 9.03
CA ALA A 148 6.65 -3.30 8.00
C ALA A 148 6.42 -3.79 6.56
N ASN A 149 6.65 -5.09 6.28
CA ASN A 149 6.58 -5.67 4.93
C ASN A 149 5.15 -6.06 4.55
N THR A 150 4.27 -5.04 4.50
CA THR A 150 2.85 -5.17 4.20
C THR A 150 2.46 -4.25 3.05
N SER A 151 1.79 -4.81 2.03
CA SER A 151 1.31 -4.10 0.83
C SER A 151 -0.20 -4.25 0.67
N LEU A 152 -0.80 -3.31 -0.04
CA LEU A 152 -2.16 -3.46 -0.59
C LEU A 152 -2.09 -4.12 -1.96
N LEU A 153 -3.03 -5.00 -2.29
CA LEU A 153 -3.23 -5.44 -3.67
C LEU A 153 -3.83 -4.28 -4.46
N GLU A 154 -3.30 -4.01 -5.65
CA GLU A 154 -3.73 -2.89 -6.51
C GLU A 154 -5.16 -2.98 -7.01
N VAL A 155 -5.78 -4.16 -6.97
CA VAL A 155 -7.15 -4.42 -7.44
C VAL A 155 -8.03 -4.95 -6.31
N THR A 156 -9.33 -4.71 -6.41
CA THR A 156 -10.33 -5.34 -5.53
C THR A 156 -10.53 -6.81 -5.87
N PHE A 157 -11.17 -7.59 -4.98
CA PHE A 157 -11.49 -8.98 -5.26
C PHE A 157 -12.39 -9.15 -6.50
N SER A 158 -13.38 -8.28 -6.69
CA SER A 158 -14.24 -8.29 -7.89
C SER A 158 -13.43 -8.04 -9.15
N GLN A 159 -12.48 -7.10 -9.15
CA GLN A 159 -11.58 -6.88 -10.30
C GLN A 159 -10.68 -8.08 -10.55
N TRP A 160 -10.11 -8.71 -9.49
CA TRP A 160 -9.34 -9.95 -9.58
C TRP A 160 -10.12 -11.04 -10.32
N LYS A 161 -11.38 -11.27 -9.93
CA LYS A 161 -12.27 -12.24 -10.60
C LYS A 161 -12.57 -11.87 -12.05
N ASN A 162 -12.88 -10.60 -12.31
CA ASN A 162 -13.20 -10.13 -13.66
C ASN A 162 -12.01 -10.30 -14.63
N HIS A 163 -10.77 -10.32 -14.10
CA HIS A 163 -9.58 -10.66 -14.89
C HIS A 163 -9.38 -12.17 -15.08
N GLY A 164 -10.30 -13.02 -14.59
CA GLY A 164 -10.22 -14.48 -14.71
C GLY A 164 -9.07 -15.10 -13.92
N LEU A 165 -8.67 -14.47 -12.81
CA LEU A 165 -7.53 -14.91 -11.99
C LEU A 165 -7.95 -15.99 -10.98
N GLU A 166 -6.96 -16.74 -10.47
CA GLU A 166 -7.16 -17.94 -9.67
C GLU A 166 -7.83 -17.62 -8.32
N THR A 167 -8.94 -18.29 -8.05
CA THR A 167 -9.71 -18.23 -6.79
C THR A 167 -9.97 -19.61 -6.24
N GLU A 168 -10.30 -19.71 -4.97
CA GLU A 168 -10.67 -20.96 -4.32
C GLU A 168 -11.74 -20.76 -3.23
N LYS A 169 -12.27 -21.91 -2.72
CA LYS A 169 -13.22 -21.95 -1.58
C LYS A 169 -12.65 -22.72 -0.39
N LYS A 170 -11.45 -23.28 -0.57
CA LYS A 170 -10.80 -24.08 0.45
C LYS A 170 -10.29 -23.18 1.58
N ILE A 171 -10.70 -23.46 2.81
CA ILE A 171 -10.19 -22.75 3.98
C ILE A 171 -8.70 -23.05 4.15
N ASN A 172 -7.89 -22.00 4.13
CA ASN A 172 -6.46 -22.11 4.33
C ASN A 172 -6.09 -21.96 5.82
N ASN A 173 -5.32 -22.92 6.30
CA ASN A 173 -4.76 -22.90 7.64
C ASN A 173 -3.23 -22.99 7.53
N PHE A 174 -2.55 -22.16 8.28
CA PHE A 174 -1.09 -22.13 8.32
C PHE A 174 -0.61 -22.49 9.74
N PRO A 175 0.58 -23.08 9.86
CA PRO A 175 1.17 -23.29 11.18
C PRO A 175 1.31 -21.99 11.95
N LEU A 176 1.12 -22.06 13.26
CA LEU A 176 1.38 -20.93 14.16
C LEU A 176 2.83 -20.44 13.97
N THR A 177 2.98 -19.14 13.82
CA THR A 177 4.28 -18.50 13.67
C THR A 177 4.61 -17.63 14.89
N HIS A 178 5.87 -17.21 14.99
CA HIS A 178 6.27 -16.20 15.95
C HIS A 178 6.29 -14.82 15.26
N HIS A 179 5.72 -13.82 15.93
CA HIS A 179 5.80 -12.42 15.53
C HIS A 179 6.11 -11.55 16.74
N THR A 180 7.13 -10.70 16.63
CA THR A 180 7.57 -9.81 17.69
C THR A 180 6.77 -8.51 17.65
N LEU A 181 6.16 -8.13 18.78
CA LEU A 181 5.52 -6.83 18.91
C LEU A 181 6.59 -5.72 18.95
N ASN A 182 6.53 -4.82 17.98
CA ASN A 182 7.41 -3.63 17.92
C ASN A 182 6.60 -2.43 17.42
N LEU A 183 6.00 -1.66 18.33
CA LEU A 183 5.11 -0.56 17.97
C LEU A 183 5.81 0.53 17.18
N ASN A 184 5.36 0.74 15.96
CA ASN A 184 5.75 1.87 15.14
C ASN A 184 4.88 3.10 15.47
N ARG A 185 5.30 3.88 16.48
CA ARG A 185 4.58 5.08 16.92
C ARG A 185 4.71 6.26 15.93
N ASP A 186 5.63 6.19 14.97
CA ASP A 186 5.86 7.27 14.00
C ASP A 186 4.78 7.36 12.93
N ILE A 187 3.95 6.33 12.79
CA ILE A 187 2.81 6.34 11.88
C ILE A 187 1.46 6.58 12.56
N TYR A 188 1.46 6.77 13.89
CA TYR A 188 0.25 6.96 14.68
C TYR A 188 0.08 8.41 15.13
N ALA A 189 -1.15 8.90 15.14
CA ALA A 189 -1.57 10.14 15.77
C ALA A 189 -2.84 9.90 16.61
N ASP A 190 -2.95 10.62 17.72
CA ASP A 190 -4.17 10.78 18.49
C ASP A 190 -4.65 12.24 18.43
N ALA A 191 -5.75 12.54 19.12
CA ALA A 191 -6.33 13.87 19.14
C ALA A 191 -5.38 14.93 19.75
N GLU A 192 -4.59 14.55 20.76
CA GLU A 192 -3.62 15.46 21.39
C GLU A 192 -2.47 15.79 20.42
N TYR A 193 -2.01 14.77 19.68
CA TYR A 193 -1.00 14.98 18.64
C TYR A 193 -1.51 15.94 17.57
N VAL A 194 -2.74 15.74 17.06
CA VAL A 194 -3.39 16.63 16.09
C VAL A 194 -3.46 18.04 16.62
N GLU A 195 -4.01 18.25 17.83
CA GLU A 195 -4.18 19.57 18.43
C GLU A 195 -2.85 20.35 18.61
N ARG A 196 -1.78 19.61 18.99
CA ARG A 196 -0.46 20.19 19.19
C ARG A 196 0.20 20.57 17.87
N THR A 197 -0.01 19.80 16.81
CA THR A 197 0.78 19.91 15.56
C THR A 197 0.06 20.63 14.44
N GLN A 198 -1.27 20.68 14.43
CA GLN A 198 -2.08 21.28 13.34
C GLN A 198 -1.76 22.75 13.01
N ARG A 199 -1.12 23.49 13.93
CA ARG A 199 -0.76 24.90 13.76
C ARG A 199 0.73 25.11 13.43
N LEU A 200 1.50 24.04 13.34
CA LEU A 200 2.91 24.11 13.01
C LEU A 200 3.09 24.27 11.51
N GLU A 201 4.11 25.02 11.12
CA GLU A 201 4.48 25.18 9.72
C GLU A 201 4.87 23.82 9.10
N ASN A 202 4.50 23.62 7.83
CA ASN A 202 4.71 22.36 7.09
C ASN A 202 3.99 21.13 7.66
N ASN A 203 3.04 21.30 8.57
CA ASN A 203 2.17 20.25 9.07
C ASN A 203 0.77 20.39 8.44
N PHE A 204 0.26 19.26 7.94
CA PHE A 204 -1.02 19.21 7.26
C PHE A 204 -1.93 18.18 7.91
N LEU A 205 -3.16 18.57 8.13
CA LEU A 205 -4.23 17.69 8.56
C LEU A 205 -5.12 17.39 7.34
N LEU A 206 -5.16 16.12 6.92
CA LEU A 206 -5.83 15.69 5.69
C LEU A 206 -7.13 14.96 6.00
N ASP A 207 -8.27 15.56 5.63
CA ASP A 207 -9.58 14.91 5.70
C ASP A 207 -9.86 14.11 4.44
N SER A 208 -10.04 12.80 4.58
CA SER A 208 -10.27 11.88 3.46
C SER A 208 -11.75 11.59 3.23
N ARG A 209 -12.66 12.27 3.91
CA ARG A 209 -14.10 12.12 3.70
C ARG A 209 -14.53 12.82 2.41
N GLU A 210 -15.71 12.47 1.93
CA GLU A 210 -16.35 13.18 0.83
C GLU A 210 -16.44 14.68 1.09
N ARG A 211 -16.37 15.46 0.00
CA ARG A 211 -16.38 16.93 0.05
C ARG A 211 -17.53 17.49 0.88
N LEU A 212 -18.73 16.95 0.72
CA LEU A 212 -19.91 17.43 1.47
C LEU A 212 -19.73 17.23 2.98
N ASN A 213 -19.21 16.09 3.42
CA ASN A 213 -18.95 15.84 4.85
C ASN A 213 -17.91 16.81 5.42
N PHE A 214 -16.88 17.15 4.62
CA PHE A 214 -15.87 18.13 5.01
C PHE A 214 -16.46 19.54 5.12
N LEU A 215 -17.26 19.96 4.17
CA LEU A 215 -17.91 21.28 4.18
C LEU A 215 -18.93 21.41 5.32
N THR A 216 -19.63 20.33 5.67
CA THR A 216 -20.57 20.34 6.79
C THR A 216 -19.86 20.60 8.11
N GLU A 217 -18.82 19.85 8.42
CA GLU A 217 -18.01 20.02 9.62
C GLU A 217 -16.67 19.30 9.48
N HIS A 218 -15.58 19.88 9.97
CA HIS A 218 -14.25 19.27 9.93
C HIS A 218 -13.37 19.73 11.09
N ILE A 219 -12.22 19.11 11.27
CA ILE A 219 -11.23 19.55 12.26
C ILE A 219 -10.61 20.85 11.76
N PRO A 220 -10.52 21.92 12.59
CA PRO A 220 -10.01 23.23 12.19
C PRO A 220 -8.65 23.13 11.50
N GLY A 221 -8.47 23.85 10.39
CA GLY A 221 -7.25 23.89 9.61
C GLY A 221 -7.01 22.65 8.73
N ALA A 222 -7.96 21.71 8.64
CA ALA A 222 -7.84 20.55 7.77
C ALA A 222 -7.99 20.95 6.29
N THR A 223 -7.27 20.20 5.45
CA THR A 223 -7.39 20.22 3.98
C THR A 223 -8.12 18.96 3.53
N ASN A 224 -9.05 19.09 2.58
CA ASN A 224 -9.78 17.94 2.07
C ASN A 224 -9.10 17.32 0.86
N LEU A 225 -8.96 15.99 0.89
CA LEU A 225 -8.66 15.14 -0.26
C LEU A 225 -9.57 13.92 -0.19
N PRO A 226 -10.73 13.95 -0.85
CA PRO A 226 -11.70 12.87 -0.83
C PRO A 226 -11.08 11.54 -1.27
N TYR A 227 -11.41 10.46 -0.59
CA TYR A 227 -10.91 9.13 -0.92
C TYR A 227 -11.23 8.71 -2.35
N THR A 228 -12.33 9.19 -2.92
CA THR A 228 -12.74 8.95 -4.31
C THR A 228 -11.76 9.49 -5.34
N MET A 229 -10.92 10.45 -4.97
CA MET A 229 -9.86 10.96 -5.83
C MET A 229 -8.60 10.09 -5.84
N LEU A 230 -8.46 9.15 -4.90
CA LEU A 230 -7.23 8.38 -4.71
C LEU A 230 -7.07 7.19 -5.66
N GLY A 231 -8.19 6.61 -6.12
CA GLY A 231 -8.22 5.45 -7.01
C GLY A 231 -8.72 5.75 -8.41
N THR A 232 -8.78 4.73 -9.24
CA THR A 232 -9.41 4.70 -10.57
C THR A 232 -10.40 3.53 -10.67
N GLN A 233 -10.98 3.33 -11.84
CA GLN A 233 -11.80 2.13 -12.07
C GLN A 233 -10.97 0.85 -12.16
N GLU A 234 -9.67 0.96 -12.48
CA GLU A 234 -8.76 -0.17 -12.69
C GLU A 234 -7.90 -0.47 -11.46
N SER A 235 -7.67 0.51 -10.58
CA SER A 235 -6.78 0.35 -9.43
C SER A 235 -7.29 1.12 -8.21
N ILE A 236 -7.06 0.53 -7.02
CA ILE A 236 -7.43 1.16 -5.75
C ILE A 236 -6.65 2.44 -5.45
N LEU A 237 -5.48 2.63 -6.07
CA LEU A 237 -4.69 3.85 -5.99
C LEU A 237 -4.21 4.27 -7.38
N ARG A 238 -4.21 5.57 -7.62
CA ARG A 238 -3.65 6.19 -8.81
C ARG A 238 -2.15 6.05 -8.87
N THR A 239 -1.58 6.37 -10.02
CA THR A 239 -0.13 6.41 -10.21
C THR A 239 0.54 7.42 -9.26
N THR A 240 1.81 7.16 -8.93
CA THR A 240 2.61 8.06 -8.09
C THR A 240 2.62 9.50 -8.62
N SER A 241 2.65 9.70 -9.94
CA SER A 241 2.68 11.03 -10.55
C SER A 241 1.36 11.78 -10.39
N GLU A 242 0.22 11.11 -10.52
CA GLU A 242 -1.09 11.72 -10.29
C GLU A 242 -1.29 12.09 -8.82
N LEU A 243 -0.93 11.18 -7.91
CA LEU A 243 -1.00 11.44 -6.47
C LEU A 243 -0.13 12.63 -6.07
N LYS A 244 1.10 12.73 -6.57
CA LYS A 244 1.98 13.89 -6.33
C LYS A 244 1.31 15.19 -6.75
N ARG A 245 0.73 15.25 -7.95
CA ARG A 245 0.04 16.45 -8.44
C ARG A 245 -1.13 16.88 -7.52
N PHE A 246 -1.93 15.93 -7.01
CA PHE A 246 -2.99 16.26 -6.06
C PHE A 246 -2.46 16.83 -4.73
N LEU A 247 -1.31 16.35 -4.28
CA LEU A 247 -0.67 16.83 -3.06
C LEU A 247 -0.03 18.20 -3.26
N GLU A 248 0.64 18.43 -4.40
CA GLU A 248 1.23 19.72 -4.76
C GLU A 248 0.18 20.84 -4.81
N ASN A 249 -1.01 20.56 -5.36
CA ASN A 249 -2.14 21.50 -5.37
C ASN A 249 -2.59 21.87 -3.94
N ARG A 250 -2.23 21.07 -2.94
CA ARG A 250 -2.51 21.30 -1.51
C ARG A 250 -1.27 21.76 -0.73
N ARG A 251 -0.18 22.11 -1.44
CA ARG A 251 1.12 22.50 -0.88
C ARG A 251 1.79 21.40 -0.04
N ILE A 252 1.40 20.14 -0.22
CA ILE A 252 1.99 19.00 0.45
C ILE A 252 3.11 18.45 -0.43
N ASN A 253 4.30 18.29 0.14
CA ASN A 253 5.49 17.76 -0.51
C ASN A 253 6.11 16.60 0.28
N SER A 254 7.25 16.07 -0.19
CA SER A 254 7.91 14.92 0.44
C SER A 254 8.38 15.16 1.88
N GLU A 255 8.67 16.39 2.25
CA GLU A 255 9.17 16.77 3.59
C GLU A 255 8.03 17.22 4.53
N SER A 256 6.81 17.29 4.04
CA SER A 256 5.65 17.64 4.85
C SER A 256 5.36 16.56 5.89
N GLU A 257 4.89 16.98 7.06
CA GLU A 257 4.26 16.10 8.03
C GLU A 257 2.75 16.10 7.82
N VAL A 258 2.18 14.92 7.54
CA VAL A 258 0.76 14.80 7.21
C VAL A 258 0.08 13.84 8.18
N VAL A 259 -0.98 14.31 8.83
CA VAL A 259 -1.89 13.46 9.61
C VAL A 259 -3.18 13.26 8.82
N ALA A 260 -3.44 12.02 8.40
CA ALA A 260 -4.68 11.66 7.72
C ALA A 260 -5.77 11.22 8.70
N TYR A 261 -7.00 11.69 8.49
CA TYR A 261 -8.17 11.25 9.25
C TYR A 261 -9.40 11.09 8.33
N CYS A 262 -10.45 10.44 8.84
CA CYS A 262 -11.74 10.33 8.15
C CYS A 262 -12.92 10.40 9.15
N GLY A 263 -13.99 9.65 8.94
CA GLY A 263 -15.18 9.71 9.79
C GLY A 263 -15.02 9.04 11.15
N SER A 264 -14.46 7.80 11.21
CA SER A 264 -14.50 7.00 12.45
C SER A 264 -13.32 6.07 12.70
N VAL A 265 -13.19 4.99 11.91
CA VAL A 265 -12.25 3.89 12.22
C VAL A 265 -11.00 3.86 11.36
N GLY A 266 -10.75 4.92 10.59
CA GLY A 266 -9.52 5.08 9.83
C GLY A 266 -9.43 4.25 8.54
N THR A 267 -10.55 3.83 7.94
CA THR A 267 -10.55 3.09 6.67
C THR A 267 -10.19 3.99 5.48
N LEU A 268 -10.96 5.05 5.23
CA LEU A 268 -10.70 5.99 4.13
C LEU A 268 -9.36 6.70 4.30
N SER A 269 -9.04 7.13 5.50
CA SER A 269 -7.75 7.76 5.80
C SER A 269 -6.57 6.77 5.82
N GLY A 270 -6.84 5.48 6.04
CA GLY A 270 -5.87 4.42 5.82
C GLY A 270 -5.47 4.34 4.34
N LEU A 271 -6.45 4.41 3.42
CA LEU A 271 -6.17 4.48 1.99
C LEU A 271 -5.37 5.74 1.63
N ALA A 272 -5.73 6.91 2.20
CA ALA A 272 -4.97 8.14 2.02
C ALA A 272 -3.54 8.03 2.57
N TYR A 273 -3.32 7.34 3.70
CA TYR A 273 -1.98 7.06 4.22
C TYR A 273 -1.12 6.33 3.18
N TYR A 274 -1.64 5.28 2.54
CA TYR A 274 -0.91 4.55 1.49
C TYR A 274 -0.67 5.42 0.24
N ALA A 275 -1.66 6.22 -0.17
CA ALA A 275 -1.50 7.18 -1.27
C ALA A 275 -0.40 8.20 -1.01
N LEU A 276 -0.34 8.78 0.19
CA LEU A 276 0.69 9.71 0.63
C LEU A 276 2.09 9.05 0.63
N LYS A 277 2.20 7.83 1.16
CA LYS A 277 3.45 7.07 1.17
C LYS A 277 3.92 6.74 -0.26
N MET A 278 3.02 6.35 -1.17
CA MET A 278 3.32 6.13 -2.59
C MET A 278 3.75 7.42 -3.29
N ALA A 279 3.15 8.54 -2.95
CA ALA A 279 3.56 9.85 -3.47
C ALA A 279 4.91 10.32 -2.92
N GLY A 280 5.51 9.60 -1.97
CA GLY A 280 6.84 9.88 -1.42
C GLY A 280 6.86 10.82 -0.22
N VAL A 281 5.71 11.08 0.43
CA VAL A 281 5.66 11.83 1.69
C VAL A 281 6.31 11.00 2.79
N LYS A 282 7.34 11.53 3.42
CA LYS A 282 8.15 10.79 4.40
C LYS A 282 7.42 10.61 5.73
N ASN A 283 6.82 11.67 6.24
CA ASN A 283 6.20 11.73 7.56
C ASN A 283 4.68 11.69 7.44
N VAL A 284 4.11 10.51 7.46
CA VAL A 284 2.66 10.30 7.39
C VAL A 284 2.18 9.57 8.63
N ARG A 285 1.19 10.13 9.30
CA ARG A 285 0.52 9.56 10.46
C ARG A 285 -0.96 9.32 10.18
N LEU A 286 -1.51 8.32 10.82
CA LEU A 286 -2.95 8.05 10.79
C LEU A 286 -3.58 8.37 12.15
N TYR A 287 -4.52 9.28 12.17
CA TYR A 287 -5.45 9.45 13.29
C TYR A 287 -6.60 8.47 13.11
N SER A 288 -6.37 7.22 13.51
CA SER A 288 -7.27 6.09 13.22
C SER A 288 -8.64 6.21 13.89
N LYS A 289 -8.75 6.86 15.06
CA LYS A 289 -10.03 7.13 15.72
C LYS A 289 -10.82 8.26 15.06
N SER A 290 -10.14 9.12 14.30
CA SER A 290 -10.71 10.08 13.35
C SER A 290 -11.70 11.10 13.94
N PHE A 291 -12.54 11.70 13.09
CA PHE A 291 -13.44 12.79 13.43
C PHE A 291 -14.45 12.44 14.53
N LYS A 292 -14.94 11.20 14.57
CA LYS A 292 -15.85 10.73 15.64
C LYS A 292 -15.23 10.84 17.02
N ASP A 293 -13.95 10.50 17.16
CA ASP A 293 -13.22 10.61 18.42
C ASP A 293 -12.96 12.08 18.78
N TRP A 294 -12.59 12.90 17.78
CA TRP A 294 -12.41 14.35 17.96
C TRP A 294 -13.66 15.01 18.55
N LYS A 295 -14.84 14.73 17.98
CA LYS A 295 -16.13 15.21 18.48
C LYS A 295 -16.48 14.67 19.86
N ARG A 296 -16.23 13.38 20.11
CA ARG A 296 -16.45 12.74 21.42
C ARG A 296 -15.66 13.40 22.55
N LEU A 297 -14.45 13.92 22.21
CA LEU A 297 -13.60 14.66 23.14
C LEU A 297 -14.00 16.13 23.29
N GLY A 298 -15.09 16.58 22.67
CA GLY A 298 -15.58 17.96 22.76
C GLY A 298 -14.65 18.99 22.12
N LYS A 299 -13.80 18.57 21.16
CA LYS A 299 -12.85 19.47 20.51
C LYS A 299 -13.55 20.32 19.43
N PRO A 300 -13.01 21.53 19.12
CA PRO A 300 -13.64 22.47 18.18
C PRO A 300 -13.74 21.89 16.77
N VAL A 301 -14.74 22.31 16.04
CA VAL A 301 -14.95 22.01 14.63
C VAL A 301 -15.15 23.30 13.85
N ASP A 302 -14.74 23.32 12.59
CA ASP A 302 -15.08 24.35 11.62
C ASP A 302 -16.22 23.84 10.73
N GLU A 303 -17.10 24.76 10.35
CA GLU A 303 -18.26 24.56 9.48
C GLU A 303 -18.22 25.60 8.38
N PHE A 304 -18.58 25.26 7.16
CA PHE A 304 -18.83 26.23 6.10
C PHE A 304 -20.32 26.54 6.08
N SER A 305 -20.72 27.68 6.65
CA SER A 305 -22.11 28.07 6.77
C SER A 305 -22.88 28.20 5.45
N ASP A 306 -22.16 28.43 4.36
CA ASP A 306 -22.68 28.59 3.00
C ASP A 306 -22.36 27.46 2.07
N ALA A 307 -21.95 26.32 2.60
CA ALA A 307 -21.64 25.12 1.81
C ALA A 307 -22.90 24.68 1.04
N ASN A 308 -22.82 24.71 -0.27
CA ASN A 308 -23.89 24.26 -1.16
C ASN A 308 -23.36 23.28 -2.22
N TYR A 309 -24.26 22.65 -2.95
CA TYR A 309 -23.91 21.66 -3.94
C TYR A 309 -22.96 22.18 -5.04
N TRP A 310 -23.03 23.46 -5.38
CA TRP A 310 -22.19 24.07 -6.42
C TRP A 310 -20.73 24.22 -6.00
N ASP A 311 -20.45 24.30 -4.69
CA ASP A 311 -19.08 24.35 -4.15
C ASP A 311 -18.36 22.99 -4.31
N LEU A 312 -19.10 21.92 -4.62
CA LEU A 312 -18.56 20.60 -4.88
C LEU A 312 -17.96 20.45 -6.28
N SER A 313 -18.30 21.35 -7.20
CA SER A 313 -17.88 21.28 -8.62
C SER A 313 -16.63 22.09 -8.95
N ALA A 314 -16.03 22.76 -7.97
CA ALA A 314 -14.91 23.70 -8.17
C ALA A 314 -13.51 23.07 -8.10
N GLU A 315 -13.38 21.74 -8.23
CA GLU A 315 -12.06 21.03 -8.29
C GLU A 315 -11.76 20.42 -9.63
#